data_f5fdc5a6e843c3ddef8cbf5fae3b05cb
#
_entry.id   f5fdc5a6e843c3ddef8cbf5fae3b05cb
#
_cell.length_a   1.000
_cell.length_b   1.000
_cell.length_c   1.000
_cell.angle_alpha   90.00
_cell.angle_beta   90.00
_cell.angle_gamma   90.00
#
_symmetry.space_group_name_H-M   'P 1'
#
loop_
_entity.id
_entity.type
_entity.pdbx_description
1 polymer ?
#
loop_
_entity_poly.entity_id
_entity_poly.type
_entity_poly.pdbx_seq_one_letter_code
_entity_poly.pdbx_strand_id
1 'polypeptide(L)'
;MDGVDKQEVKAAAKGKMNLLQRGVANLAEIFAPIIPAIIVGGLILGFRNIIGDIKLLEDGTKSITEVYQIWAGIYNFLWLIGEAIFVFLPVGITWSVCKKMNVDQMLGIVLGITLVSPQLMSASDYIAAVEAGEAVKTWDFGAFHINMVGYQSQVIPAILVGLVFAVFYRFLKKRVPEMISMIVVPFCSLVPAVLLAHTVIGPFGRMIGDGLASIIMAGFSSSFSWLFSGIYGLLYPLLVITGLHHSMLPIDLQTVAAMGGIYTFPVVALSNIAQASAVMAFVFLHKKDARVKEVGIPSFVSGFLGVTEPAMFGVNLKYLYPFIGAMLASGVMGIISRVFGVIANSVGVGGIPAFLSMRGDKMLIYIVCIVIDIVLAFLFTVLLSKTKLKDYGNK
;
A
#
# COMPACT_ATOMS: atom_id res chain seq x y z
N MET A 1 -35.51 24.17 -7.31
CA MET A 1 -34.70 23.64 -8.43
C MET A 1 -33.96 22.42 -7.93
N ASP A 2 -34.41 21.43 -8.36
CA ASP A 2 -34.61 20.03 -8.09
C ASP A 2 -33.31 19.24 -7.97
N GLY A 3 -33.28 18.41 -6.93
CA GLY A 3 -32.22 17.48 -6.68
C GLY A 3 -32.13 16.42 -7.77
N VAL A 4 -31.31 16.69 -8.77
CA VAL A 4 -30.82 15.65 -9.65
C VAL A 4 -30.15 14.63 -8.75
N ASP A 5 -30.68 13.41 -8.70
CA ASP A 5 -30.22 12.37 -7.81
C ASP A 5 -28.71 12.12 -8.10
N LYS A 6 -27.87 12.42 -7.12
CA LYS A 6 -26.41 12.25 -7.23
C LYS A 6 -26.03 10.81 -7.63
N GLN A 7 -26.93 9.85 -7.41
CA GLN A 7 -26.74 8.46 -7.80
C GLN A 7 -26.95 8.24 -9.30
N GLU A 8 -27.93 8.91 -9.91
CA GLU A 8 -28.15 8.82 -11.36
C GLU A 8 -27.04 9.47 -12.16
N VAL A 9 -26.55 10.63 -11.71
CA VAL A 9 -25.40 11.31 -12.36
C VAL A 9 -24.13 10.47 -12.26
N LYS A 10 -23.87 9.82 -11.11
CA LYS A 10 -22.77 8.88 -10.95
C LYS A 10 -22.90 7.63 -11.83
N ALA A 11 -24.11 7.10 -11.97
CA ALA A 11 -24.37 5.93 -12.81
C ALA A 11 -24.18 6.24 -14.30
N ALA A 12 -24.64 7.39 -14.76
CA ALA A 12 -24.47 7.84 -16.14
C ALA A 12 -22.99 8.13 -16.48
N ALA A 13 -22.23 8.70 -15.53
CA ALA A 13 -20.79 8.90 -15.69
C ALA A 13 -19.99 7.57 -15.77
N LYS A 14 -20.37 6.58 -14.95
CA LYS A 14 -19.76 5.23 -14.99
C LYS A 14 -20.00 4.49 -16.32
N GLY A 15 -21.12 4.75 -17.00
CA GLY A 15 -21.44 4.16 -18.31
C GLY A 15 -20.46 4.51 -19.42
N LYS A 16 -19.77 5.64 -19.33
CA LYS A 16 -18.82 6.15 -20.32
C LYS A 16 -17.36 5.81 -20.02
N MET A 17 -17.06 5.12 -18.90
CA MET A 17 -15.72 4.78 -18.46
C MET A 17 -15.21 3.47 -19.08
N ASN A 18 -13.93 3.42 -19.49
CA ASN A 18 -13.26 2.17 -19.90
C ASN A 18 -13.05 1.26 -18.67
N LEU A 19 -12.71 -0.01 -18.90
CA LEU A 19 -12.48 -1.02 -17.84
C LEU A 19 -11.47 -0.57 -16.78
N LEU A 20 -10.35 0.02 -17.19
CA LEU A 20 -9.32 0.53 -16.28
C LEU A 20 -9.86 1.67 -15.40
N GLN A 21 -10.57 2.62 -16.01
CA GLN A 21 -11.19 3.74 -15.28
C GLN A 21 -12.21 3.27 -14.25
N ARG A 22 -13.03 2.26 -14.61
CA ARG A 22 -13.99 1.64 -13.67
C ARG A 22 -13.25 0.94 -12.52
N GLY A 23 -12.14 0.26 -12.81
CA GLY A 23 -11.31 -0.39 -11.80
C GLY A 23 -10.77 0.60 -10.77
N VAL A 24 -10.14 1.69 -11.24
CA VAL A 24 -9.58 2.76 -10.38
C VAL A 24 -10.70 3.46 -9.58
N ALA A 25 -11.82 3.78 -10.21
CA ALA A 25 -12.96 4.41 -9.53
C ALA A 25 -13.56 3.50 -8.43
N ASN A 26 -13.68 2.20 -8.72
CA ASN A 26 -14.15 1.23 -7.74
C ASN A 26 -13.19 1.09 -6.56
N LEU A 27 -11.89 1.08 -6.82
CA LEU A 27 -10.86 1.04 -5.78
C LEU A 27 -10.94 2.29 -4.89
N ALA A 28 -10.99 3.48 -5.49
CA ALA A 28 -11.13 4.73 -4.76
C ALA A 28 -12.40 4.77 -3.89
N GLU A 29 -13.53 4.24 -4.37
CA GLU A 29 -14.77 4.14 -3.60
C GLU A 29 -14.66 3.18 -2.40
N ILE A 30 -13.87 2.10 -2.52
CA ILE A 30 -13.59 1.17 -1.41
C ILE A 30 -12.72 1.85 -0.35
N PHE A 31 -11.72 2.62 -0.77
CA PHE A 31 -10.81 3.29 0.16
C PHE A 31 -11.38 4.54 0.81
N ALA A 32 -12.30 5.26 0.14
CA ALA A 32 -12.84 6.53 0.63
C ALA A 32 -13.29 6.52 2.11
N PRO A 33 -14.02 5.52 2.64
CA PRO A 33 -14.40 5.50 4.06
C PRO A 33 -13.25 5.15 5.01
N ILE A 34 -12.13 4.60 4.50
CA ILE A 34 -10.98 4.16 5.28
C ILE A 34 -9.88 5.23 5.33
N ILE A 35 -9.88 6.18 4.37
CA ILE A 35 -8.86 7.23 4.24
C ILE A 35 -8.57 7.97 5.56
N PRO A 36 -9.56 8.41 6.37
CA PRO A 36 -9.25 9.12 7.62
C PRO A 36 -8.39 8.29 8.58
N ALA A 37 -8.67 6.99 8.70
CA ALA A 37 -7.87 6.10 9.54
C ALA A 37 -6.45 5.92 8.96
N ILE A 38 -6.33 5.72 7.63
CA ILE A 38 -5.05 5.60 6.95
C ILE A 38 -4.18 6.85 7.15
N ILE A 39 -4.77 8.06 7.06
CA ILE A 39 -4.05 9.33 7.30
C ILE A 39 -3.49 9.37 8.72
N VAL A 40 -4.31 9.08 9.73
CA VAL A 40 -3.89 9.09 11.13
C VAL A 40 -2.80 8.05 11.36
N GLY A 41 -2.99 6.82 10.87
CA GLY A 41 -1.99 5.76 10.96
C GLY A 41 -0.67 6.13 10.29
N GLY A 42 -0.74 6.72 9.09
CA GLY A 42 0.44 7.16 8.35
C GLY A 42 1.26 8.22 9.09
N LEU A 43 0.61 9.22 9.70
CA LEU A 43 1.28 10.23 10.50
C LEU A 43 1.92 9.62 11.76
N ILE A 44 1.21 8.71 12.44
CA ILE A 44 1.71 8.03 13.64
C ILE A 44 2.92 7.15 13.31
N LEU A 45 2.83 6.33 12.26
CA LEU A 45 3.95 5.47 11.84
C LEU A 45 5.12 6.30 11.33
N GLY A 46 4.89 7.37 10.58
CA GLY A 46 5.93 8.28 10.14
C GLY A 46 6.71 8.89 11.32
N PHE A 47 5.99 9.39 12.34
CA PHE A 47 6.62 9.90 13.56
C PHE A 47 7.36 8.79 14.33
N ARG A 48 6.72 7.61 14.49
CA ARG A 48 7.33 6.46 15.16
C ARG A 48 8.64 6.06 14.49
N ASN A 49 8.66 5.96 13.16
CA ASN A 49 9.86 5.59 12.42
C ASN A 49 10.99 6.62 12.61
N ILE A 50 10.68 7.92 12.65
CA ILE A 50 11.68 8.95 12.93
C ILE A 50 12.35 8.73 14.28
N ILE A 51 11.58 8.51 15.33
CA ILE A 51 12.15 8.36 16.68
C ILE A 51 12.85 7.00 16.88
N GLY A 52 12.44 5.95 16.16
CA GLY A 52 12.98 4.59 16.30
C GLY A 52 14.17 4.28 15.41
N ASP A 53 14.10 4.70 14.15
CA ASP A 53 15.05 4.23 13.13
C ASP A 53 16.17 5.24 12.84
N ILE A 54 15.94 6.54 13.13
CA ILE A 54 16.96 7.57 12.89
C ILE A 54 17.98 7.56 14.04
N LYS A 55 19.22 7.23 13.71
CA LYS A 55 20.34 7.17 14.65
C LYS A 55 21.10 8.49 14.62
N LEU A 56 20.86 9.36 15.59
CA LEU A 56 21.50 10.69 15.72
C LEU A 56 22.29 10.85 17.02
N LEU A 57 22.18 9.93 17.95
CA LEU A 57 22.84 9.98 19.26
C LEU A 57 24.06 9.04 19.29
N GLU A 58 24.96 9.31 20.22
CA GLU A 58 26.21 8.56 20.40
C GLU A 58 26.98 8.40 19.07
N ASP A 59 27.33 9.53 18.45
CA ASP A 59 28.07 9.59 17.17
C ASP A 59 27.33 8.91 16.00
N GLY A 60 26.01 8.93 16.01
CA GLY A 60 25.18 8.37 14.95
C GLY A 60 24.98 6.85 15.05
N THR A 61 25.22 6.24 16.20
CA THR A 61 25.06 4.80 16.41
C THR A 61 23.72 4.42 17.01
N LYS A 62 23.11 5.33 17.81
CA LYS A 62 21.84 5.05 18.53
C LYS A 62 20.72 6.00 18.17
N SER A 63 19.51 5.46 18.18
CA SER A 63 18.26 6.24 18.09
C SER A 63 17.86 6.78 19.45
N ILE A 64 16.90 7.71 19.48
CA ILE A 64 16.39 8.28 20.72
C ILE A 64 15.72 7.23 21.60
N THR A 65 15.13 6.19 20.98
CA THR A 65 14.44 5.09 21.69
C THR A 65 15.42 4.14 22.37
N GLU A 66 16.64 4.02 21.85
CA GLU A 66 17.70 3.18 22.44
C GLU A 66 18.38 3.85 23.64
N VAL A 67 18.32 5.18 23.72
CA VAL A 67 18.98 5.95 24.80
C VAL A 67 17.99 6.31 25.91
N TYR A 68 16.77 6.65 25.59
CA TYR A 68 15.78 7.16 26.57
C TYR A 68 14.58 6.23 26.68
N GLN A 69 14.38 5.65 27.87
CA GLN A 69 13.30 4.72 28.19
C GLN A 69 11.89 5.27 27.87
N ILE A 70 11.67 6.56 28.08
CA ILE A 70 10.37 7.19 27.80
C ILE A 70 10.04 7.14 26.28
N TRP A 71 11.03 7.38 25.44
CA TRP A 71 10.86 7.31 23.98
C TRP A 71 10.67 5.89 23.50
N ALA A 72 11.32 4.90 24.13
CA ALA A 72 11.07 3.49 23.87
C ALA A 72 9.61 3.12 24.22
N GLY A 73 9.09 3.63 25.34
CA GLY A 73 7.69 3.45 25.72
C GLY A 73 6.72 4.07 24.69
N ILE A 74 6.97 5.31 24.28
CA ILE A 74 6.16 6.01 23.26
C ILE A 74 6.21 5.25 21.94
N TYR A 75 7.37 4.81 21.49
CA TYR A 75 7.58 4.04 20.27
C TYR A 75 6.74 2.76 20.24
N ASN A 76 6.75 2.00 21.32
CA ASN A 76 5.96 0.76 21.44
C ASN A 76 4.46 1.03 21.53
N PHE A 77 4.05 2.09 22.24
CA PHE A 77 2.64 2.50 22.33
C PHE A 77 2.07 2.93 20.98
N LEU A 78 2.84 3.72 20.20
CA LEU A 78 2.42 4.18 18.88
C LEU A 78 2.29 3.04 17.87
N TRP A 79 3.05 1.95 18.05
CA TRP A 79 2.91 0.75 17.22
C TRP A 79 1.52 0.14 17.32
N LEU A 80 0.95 0.08 18.51
CA LEU A 80 -0.40 -0.45 18.72
C LEU A 80 -1.43 0.22 17.80
N ILE A 81 -1.35 1.55 17.63
CA ILE A 81 -2.28 2.29 16.77
C ILE A 81 -1.92 2.07 15.29
N GLY A 82 -0.64 2.14 14.95
CA GLY A 82 -0.17 1.93 13.58
C GLY A 82 -0.47 0.52 13.08
N GLU A 83 -0.22 -0.50 13.90
CA GLU A 83 -0.55 -1.89 13.60
C GLU A 83 -2.04 -2.07 13.35
N ALA A 84 -2.89 -1.53 14.23
CA ALA A 84 -4.34 -1.62 14.10
C ALA A 84 -4.85 -1.07 12.76
N ILE A 85 -4.23 -0.03 12.22
CA ILE A 85 -4.66 0.60 10.97
C ILE A 85 -4.11 -0.13 9.75
N PHE A 86 -2.82 -0.48 9.73
CA PHE A 86 -2.17 -1.02 8.54
C PHE A 86 -2.16 -2.55 8.50
N VAL A 87 -1.81 -3.22 9.59
CA VAL A 87 -1.82 -4.69 9.64
C VAL A 87 -3.24 -5.23 9.50
N PHE A 88 -4.21 -4.55 10.13
CA PHE A 88 -5.63 -4.91 10.08
C PHE A 88 -6.40 -4.21 8.94
N LEU A 89 -5.71 -3.59 7.99
CA LEU A 89 -6.32 -2.95 6.81
C LEU A 89 -7.32 -3.86 6.06
N PRO A 90 -7.09 -5.18 5.93
CA PRO A 90 -8.08 -6.11 5.34
C PRO A 90 -9.46 -6.05 5.98
N VAL A 91 -9.55 -5.77 7.28
CA VAL A 91 -10.85 -5.63 7.99
C VAL A 91 -11.63 -4.42 7.49
N GLY A 92 -10.94 -3.28 7.34
CA GLY A 92 -11.54 -2.08 6.76
C GLY A 92 -11.96 -2.27 5.30
N ILE A 93 -11.15 -3.00 4.53
CA ILE A 93 -11.42 -3.27 3.12
C ILE A 93 -12.64 -4.17 2.96
N THR A 94 -12.72 -5.31 3.66
CA THR A 94 -13.87 -6.22 3.57
C THR A 94 -15.17 -5.56 4.05
N TRP A 95 -15.09 -4.76 5.13
CA TRP A 95 -16.21 -3.93 5.57
C TRP A 95 -16.67 -2.96 4.48
N SER A 96 -15.74 -2.24 3.86
CA SER A 96 -16.04 -1.25 2.82
C SER A 96 -16.60 -1.89 1.55
N VAL A 97 -16.09 -3.07 1.15
CA VAL A 97 -16.65 -3.87 0.05
C VAL A 97 -18.08 -4.28 0.36
N CYS A 98 -18.35 -4.78 1.58
CA CYS A 98 -19.71 -5.14 2.00
C CYS A 98 -20.66 -3.94 1.99
N LYS A 99 -20.21 -2.79 2.49
CA LYS A 99 -20.96 -1.53 2.43
C LYS A 99 -21.28 -1.12 1.00
N LYS A 100 -20.30 -1.17 0.09
CA LYS A 100 -20.48 -0.84 -1.33
C LYS A 100 -21.41 -1.82 -2.04
N MET A 101 -21.36 -3.08 -1.67
CA MET A 101 -22.18 -4.16 -2.26
C MET A 101 -23.57 -4.27 -1.61
N ASN A 102 -23.92 -3.41 -0.64
CA ASN A 102 -25.18 -3.46 0.13
C ASN A 102 -25.46 -4.86 0.72
N VAL A 103 -24.45 -5.45 1.36
CA VAL A 103 -24.53 -6.69 2.15
C VAL A 103 -24.20 -6.40 3.60
N ASP A 104 -24.36 -7.38 4.47
CA ASP A 104 -24.14 -7.22 5.90
C ASP A 104 -22.71 -6.77 6.20
N GLN A 105 -22.58 -5.59 6.81
CA GLN A 105 -21.30 -4.95 7.05
C GLN A 105 -20.59 -5.58 8.25
N MET A 106 -21.32 -6.07 9.26
CA MET A 106 -20.73 -6.73 10.42
C MET A 106 -20.10 -8.06 10.02
N LEU A 107 -20.73 -8.80 9.15
CA LEU A 107 -20.12 -10.02 8.58
C LEU A 107 -18.88 -9.69 7.73
N GLY A 108 -18.85 -8.53 7.06
CA GLY A 108 -17.66 -8.01 6.40
C GLY A 108 -16.50 -7.77 7.35
N ILE A 109 -16.78 -7.22 8.54
CA ILE A 109 -15.77 -7.05 9.62
C ILE A 109 -15.30 -8.42 10.10
N VAL A 110 -16.22 -9.33 10.41
CA VAL A 110 -15.87 -10.69 10.86
C VAL A 110 -15.01 -11.42 9.82
N LEU A 111 -15.37 -11.34 8.53
CA LEU A 111 -14.56 -11.88 7.43
C LEU A 111 -13.14 -11.32 7.46
N GLY A 112 -12.99 -9.98 7.54
CA GLY A 112 -11.68 -9.36 7.60
C GLY A 112 -10.84 -9.79 8.81
N ILE A 113 -11.46 -9.93 9.99
CA ILE A 113 -10.80 -10.43 11.20
C ILE A 113 -10.27 -11.86 10.99
N THR A 114 -11.02 -12.74 10.30
CA THR A 114 -10.54 -14.10 10.01
C THR A 114 -9.28 -14.08 9.13
N LEU A 115 -9.14 -13.09 8.24
CA LEU A 115 -7.99 -12.98 7.34
C LEU A 115 -6.70 -12.52 8.04
N VAL A 116 -6.81 -11.80 9.16
CA VAL A 116 -5.67 -11.26 9.92
C VAL A 116 -5.57 -11.86 11.32
N SER A 117 -6.24 -12.96 11.56
CA SER A 117 -6.26 -13.63 12.87
C SER A 117 -4.84 -13.95 13.34
N PRO A 118 -4.53 -13.75 14.64
CA PRO A 118 -3.22 -14.11 15.22
C PRO A 118 -2.96 -15.62 15.21
N GLN A 119 -3.94 -16.46 14.90
CA GLN A 119 -3.75 -17.89 14.69
C GLN A 119 -2.97 -18.19 13.40
N LEU A 120 -3.04 -17.27 12.42
CA LEU A 120 -2.36 -17.39 11.13
C LEU A 120 -0.90 -16.91 11.25
N MET A 121 -0.02 -17.48 10.44
CA MET A 121 1.32 -16.94 10.23
C MET A 121 1.23 -15.65 9.43
N SER A 122 2.08 -14.67 9.74
CA SER A 122 2.23 -13.52 8.84
C SER A 122 2.80 -13.95 7.49
N ALA A 123 2.59 -13.15 6.44
CA ALA A 123 3.15 -13.46 5.13
C ALA A 123 4.70 -13.48 5.16
N SER A 124 5.32 -12.62 5.97
CA SER A 124 6.77 -12.58 6.18
C SER A 124 7.29 -13.82 6.90
N ASP A 125 6.61 -14.24 7.98
CA ASP A 125 7.01 -15.45 8.72
C ASP A 125 6.85 -16.71 7.87
N TYR A 126 5.80 -16.76 7.03
CA TYR A 126 5.62 -17.85 6.08
C TYR A 126 6.79 -17.94 5.08
N ILE A 127 7.20 -16.81 4.48
CA ILE A 127 8.33 -16.79 3.54
C ILE A 127 9.61 -17.21 4.26
N ALA A 128 9.89 -16.66 5.45
CA ALA A 128 11.07 -17.02 6.23
C ALA A 128 11.11 -18.51 6.59
N ALA A 129 9.97 -19.09 6.99
CA ALA A 129 9.88 -20.52 7.30
C ALA A 129 10.14 -21.38 6.06
N VAL A 130 9.57 -21.02 4.90
CA VAL A 130 9.80 -21.75 3.63
C VAL A 130 11.27 -21.68 3.22
N GLU A 131 11.92 -20.52 3.31
CA GLU A 131 13.33 -20.33 2.97
C GLU A 131 14.26 -21.09 3.93
N ALA A 132 13.90 -21.14 5.22
CA ALA A 132 14.65 -21.91 6.23
C ALA A 132 14.41 -23.43 6.16
N GLY A 133 13.45 -23.89 5.35
CA GLY A 133 13.03 -25.30 5.32
C GLY A 133 12.28 -25.73 6.58
N GLU A 134 11.71 -24.78 7.33
CA GLU A 134 10.93 -25.06 8.52
C GLU A 134 9.50 -25.43 8.22
N ALA A 135 8.85 -26.14 9.17
CA ALA A 135 7.46 -26.56 9.02
C ALA A 135 6.50 -25.36 9.06
N VAL A 136 5.71 -25.21 8.01
CA VAL A 136 4.64 -24.20 7.93
C VAL A 136 3.41 -24.69 8.69
N LYS A 137 2.76 -23.80 9.46
CA LYS A 137 1.46 -24.10 10.09
C LYS A 137 0.41 -24.43 9.04
N THR A 138 -0.29 -25.56 9.23
CA THR A 138 -1.34 -26.01 8.32
C THR A 138 -2.58 -26.47 9.08
N TRP A 139 -3.75 -26.31 8.46
CA TRP A 139 -4.93 -27.12 8.82
C TRP A 139 -4.82 -28.45 8.10
N ASP A 140 -4.79 -29.52 8.89
CA ASP A 140 -4.76 -30.90 8.39
C ASP A 140 -6.18 -31.46 8.33
N PHE A 141 -6.64 -31.74 7.11
CA PHE A 141 -7.93 -32.41 6.86
C PHE A 141 -7.76 -33.90 6.50
N GLY A 142 -6.59 -34.47 6.75
CA GLY A 142 -6.24 -35.85 6.44
C GLY A 142 -5.92 -36.08 4.96
N ALA A 143 -6.83 -35.76 4.07
CA ALA A 143 -6.64 -35.89 2.61
C ALA A 143 -5.87 -34.73 1.96
N PHE A 144 -5.87 -33.56 2.58
CA PHE A 144 -5.18 -32.35 2.10
C PHE A 144 -4.87 -31.41 3.26
N HIS A 145 -3.86 -30.55 3.04
CA HIS A 145 -3.43 -29.55 4.00
C HIS A 145 -3.62 -28.15 3.41
N ILE A 146 -4.01 -27.19 4.25
CA ILE A 146 -4.15 -25.79 3.87
C ILE A 146 -3.20 -24.96 4.74
N ASN A 147 -2.33 -24.17 4.13
CA ASN A 147 -1.40 -23.32 4.85
C ASN A 147 -2.15 -22.22 5.61
N MET A 148 -1.83 -22.06 6.90
CA MET A 148 -2.41 -21.06 7.79
C MET A 148 -1.67 -19.73 7.62
N VAL A 149 -1.81 -19.06 6.47
CA VAL A 149 -1.14 -17.81 6.16
C VAL A 149 -2.14 -16.66 6.15
N GLY A 150 -1.79 -15.58 6.85
CA GLY A 150 -2.63 -14.40 6.97
C GLY A 150 -2.47 -13.40 5.83
N TYR A 151 -3.34 -12.41 5.85
CA TYR A 151 -3.46 -11.36 4.82
C TYR A 151 -3.11 -9.98 5.37
N GLN A 152 -2.30 -9.89 6.42
CA GLN A 152 -1.90 -8.63 7.03
C GLN A 152 -1.37 -7.68 5.95
N SER A 153 -1.85 -6.44 5.96
CA SER A 153 -1.51 -5.37 5.01
C SER A 153 -1.87 -5.63 3.54
N GLN A 154 -2.50 -6.75 3.20
CA GLN A 154 -2.79 -7.11 1.80
C GLN A 154 -4.12 -6.51 1.32
N VAL A 155 -4.06 -5.77 0.23
CA VAL A 155 -5.20 -5.03 -0.34
C VAL A 155 -6.02 -5.88 -1.32
N ILE A 156 -5.40 -6.36 -2.40
CA ILE A 156 -6.11 -7.06 -3.47
C ILE A 156 -6.75 -8.35 -3.00
N PRO A 157 -6.06 -9.24 -2.28
CA PRO A 157 -6.69 -10.45 -1.76
C PRO A 157 -7.89 -10.12 -0.86
N ALA A 158 -7.80 -9.10 0.00
CA ALA A 158 -8.90 -8.70 0.86
C ALA A 158 -10.13 -8.20 0.06
N ILE A 159 -9.91 -7.43 -1.02
CA ILE A 159 -10.98 -7.02 -1.93
C ILE A 159 -11.63 -8.23 -2.58
N LEU A 160 -10.84 -9.15 -3.12
CA LEU A 160 -11.35 -10.35 -3.80
C LEU A 160 -12.17 -11.24 -2.86
N VAL A 161 -11.67 -11.47 -1.65
CA VAL A 161 -12.40 -12.25 -0.63
C VAL A 161 -13.71 -11.54 -0.24
N GLY A 162 -13.67 -10.22 -0.04
CA GLY A 162 -14.87 -9.43 0.23
C GLY A 162 -15.91 -9.50 -0.89
N LEU A 163 -15.46 -9.46 -2.16
CA LEU A 163 -16.35 -9.61 -3.32
C LEU A 163 -16.95 -11.01 -3.40
N VAL A 164 -16.14 -12.06 -3.21
CA VAL A 164 -16.62 -13.45 -3.18
C VAL A 164 -17.68 -13.63 -2.11
N PHE A 165 -17.42 -13.15 -0.89
CA PHE A 165 -18.39 -13.16 0.18
C PHE A 165 -19.69 -12.43 -0.20
N ALA A 166 -19.60 -11.21 -0.73
CA ALA A 166 -20.75 -10.42 -1.10
C ALA A 166 -21.59 -11.08 -2.20
N VAL A 167 -20.96 -11.75 -3.16
CA VAL A 167 -21.65 -12.54 -4.21
C VAL A 167 -22.40 -13.71 -3.59
N PHE A 168 -21.76 -14.51 -2.73
CA PHE A 168 -22.41 -15.63 -2.05
C PHE A 168 -23.57 -15.15 -1.17
N TYR A 169 -23.37 -14.09 -0.39
CA TYR A 169 -24.40 -13.54 0.46
C TYR A 169 -25.64 -13.11 -0.35
N ARG A 170 -25.44 -12.34 -1.43
CA ARG A 170 -26.54 -11.88 -2.31
C ARG A 170 -27.27 -13.03 -3.02
N PHE A 171 -26.49 -14.04 -3.45
CA PHE A 171 -27.07 -15.22 -4.08
C PHE A 171 -27.96 -15.99 -3.12
N LEU A 172 -27.49 -16.25 -1.91
CA LEU A 172 -28.22 -16.99 -0.88
C LEU A 172 -29.41 -16.19 -0.35
N LYS A 173 -29.24 -14.88 -0.11
CA LYS A 173 -30.32 -14.01 0.37
C LYS A 173 -31.57 -14.03 -0.50
N LYS A 174 -31.40 -14.27 -1.81
CA LYS A 174 -32.51 -14.36 -2.77
C LYS A 174 -33.19 -15.74 -2.84
N ARG A 175 -32.57 -16.77 -2.29
CA ARG A 175 -33.01 -18.18 -2.43
C ARG A 175 -33.39 -18.83 -1.12
N VAL A 176 -32.84 -18.39 -0.02
CA VAL A 176 -33.10 -18.96 1.30
C VAL A 176 -34.41 -18.37 1.86
N PRO A 177 -35.33 -19.18 2.35
CA PRO A 177 -36.56 -18.71 3.00
C PRO A 177 -36.26 -17.83 4.20
N GLU A 178 -37.09 -16.79 4.42
CA GLU A 178 -36.88 -15.80 5.49
C GLU A 178 -36.74 -16.43 6.87
N MET A 179 -37.50 -17.47 7.16
CA MET A 179 -37.50 -18.17 8.45
C MET A 179 -36.12 -18.66 8.90
N ILE A 180 -35.25 -19.07 7.96
CA ILE A 180 -33.91 -19.60 8.25
C ILE A 180 -32.78 -18.72 7.70
N SER A 181 -33.15 -17.65 7.01
CA SER A 181 -32.22 -16.75 6.31
C SER A 181 -31.19 -16.13 7.26
N MET A 182 -31.59 -15.80 8.49
CA MET A 182 -30.71 -15.20 9.49
C MET A 182 -29.52 -16.07 9.88
N ILE A 183 -29.66 -17.40 9.76
CA ILE A 183 -28.59 -18.35 10.11
C ILE A 183 -27.91 -18.87 8.83
N VAL A 184 -28.69 -19.31 7.85
CA VAL A 184 -28.17 -19.99 6.66
C VAL A 184 -27.36 -19.05 5.77
N VAL A 185 -27.84 -17.81 5.55
CA VAL A 185 -27.14 -16.87 4.66
C VAL A 185 -25.77 -16.47 5.19
N PRO A 186 -25.61 -16.02 6.46
CA PRO A 186 -24.29 -15.75 7.03
C PRO A 186 -23.35 -16.94 6.99
N PHE A 187 -23.80 -18.11 7.47
CA PHE A 187 -22.96 -19.31 7.56
C PHE A 187 -22.49 -19.77 6.17
N CYS A 188 -23.42 -19.97 5.24
CA CYS A 188 -23.12 -20.46 3.90
C CYS A 188 -22.45 -19.44 2.98
N SER A 189 -22.34 -18.17 3.37
CA SER A 189 -21.54 -17.17 2.65
C SER A 189 -20.15 -16.97 3.27
N LEU A 190 -20.05 -16.95 4.59
CA LEU A 190 -18.79 -16.70 5.29
C LEU A 190 -17.81 -17.88 5.18
N VAL A 191 -18.27 -19.08 5.51
CA VAL A 191 -17.41 -20.28 5.53
C VAL A 191 -16.77 -20.58 4.17
N PRO A 192 -17.54 -20.64 3.05
CA PRO A 192 -16.92 -20.82 1.73
C PRO A 192 -16.00 -19.67 1.31
N ALA A 193 -16.31 -18.43 1.69
CA ALA A 193 -15.45 -17.28 1.37
C ALA A 193 -14.09 -17.40 2.08
N VAL A 194 -14.07 -17.77 3.37
CA VAL A 194 -12.82 -18.00 4.13
C VAL A 194 -12.06 -19.21 3.57
N LEU A 195 -12.75 -20.30 3.22
CA LEU A 195 -12.12 -21.47 2.60
C LEU A 195 -11.43 -21.10 1.28
N LEU A 196 -12.13 -20.39 0.38
CA LEU A 196 -11.56 -19.92 -0.89
C LEU A 196 -10.44 -18.93 -0.69
N ALA A 197 -10.49 -18.10 0.35
CA ALA A 197 -9.40 -17.23 0.71
C ALA A 197 -8.10 -18.03 0.88
N HIS A 198 -8.10 -19.06 1.70
CA HIS A 198 -6.88 -19.79 2.03
C HIS A 198 -6.49 -20.86 1.00
N THR A 199 -7.44 -21.39 0.22
CA THR A 199 -7.15 -22.45 -0.77
C THR A 199 -6.82 -21.93 -2.16
N VAL A 200 -7.40 -20.80 -2.57
CA VAL A 200 -7.29 -20.29 -3.95
C VAL A 200 -6.69 -18.89 -3.99
N ILE A 201 -7.32 -17.92 -3.33
CA ILE A 201 -6.97 -16.49 -3.47
C ILE A 201 -5.59 -16.23 -2.87
N GLY A 202 -5.29 -16.76 -1.70
CA GLY A 202 -4.00 -16.59 -1.02
C GLY A 202 -2.83 -17.24 -1.76
N PRO A 203 -2.89 -18.53 -2.11
CA PRO A 203 -1.83 -19.16 -2.90
C PRO A 203 -1.59 -18.47 -4.24
N PHE A 204 -2.64 -18.05 -4.95
CA PHE A 204 -2.51 -17.31 -6.20
C PHE A 204 -1.82 -15.95 -6.00
N GLY A 205 -2.19 -15.21 -4.93
CA GLY A 205 -1.55 -13.94 -4.57
C GLY A 205 -0.05 -14.10 -4.26
N ARG A 206 0.31 -15.15 -3.51
CA ARG A 206 1.72 -15.47 -3.22
C ARG A 206 2.51 -15.83 -4.49
N MET A 207 1.95 -16.69 -5.34
CA MET A 207 2.60 -17.03 -6.62
C MET A 207 2.92 -15.82 -7.48
N ILE A 208 2.04 -14.81 -7.53
CA ILE A 208 2.30 -13.54 -8.20
C ILE A 208 3.43 -12.79 -7.50
N GLY A 209 3.43 -12.75 -6.16
CA GLY A 209 4.49 -12.11 -5.37
C GLY A 209 5.87 -12.70 -5.63
N ASP A 210 6.00 -14.02 -5.60
CA ASP A 210 7.26 -14.75 -5.84
C ASP A 210 7.78 -14.55 -7.27
N GLY A 211 6.87 -14.58 -8.26
CA GLY A 211 7.22 -14.27 -9.65
C GLY A 211 7.76 -12.85 -9.82
N LEU A 212 7.12 -11.89 -9.15
CA LEU A 212 7.55 -10.49 -9.17
C LEU A 212 8.92 -10.32 -8.50
N ALA A 213 9.15 -10.99 -7.37
CA ALA A 213 10.42 -11.02 -6.66
C ALA A 213 11.56 -11.47 -7.58
N SER A 214 11.36 -12.57 -8.28
CA SER A 214 12.34 -13.12 -9.23
C SER A 214 12.68 -12.16 -10.36
N ILE A 215 11.68 -11.46 -10.91
CA ILE A 215 11.88 -10.44 -11.94
C ILE A 215 12.69 -9.26 -11.42
N ILE A 216 12.41 -8.80 -10.21
CA ILE A 216 13.10 -7.66 -9.61
C ILE A 216 14.57 -8.01 -9.36
N MET A 217 14.86 -9.18 -8.80
CA MET A 217 16.23 -9.65 -8.57
C MET A 217 17.01 -9.76 -9.90
N ALA A 218 16.44 -10.39 -10.91
CA ALA A 218 17.06 -10.50 -12.23
C ALA A 218 17.32 -9.13 -12.87
N GLY A 219 16.38 -8.20 -12.75
CA GLY A 219 16.47 -6.86 -13.31
C GLY A 219 17.60 -6.02 -12.69
N PHE A 220 17.68 -5.98 -11.35
CA PHE A 220 18.72 -5.22 -10.65
C PHE A 220 20.12 -5.85 -10.76
N SER A 221 20.21 -7.17 -11.02
CA SER A 221 21.46 -7.88 -11.26
C SER A 221 21.96 -7.77 -12.70
N SER A 222 21.15 -7.25 -13.63
CA SER A 222 21.49 -7.18 -15.06
C SER A 222 22.39 -5.99 -15.40
N SER A 223 23.06 -6.06 -16.57
CA SER A 223 23.82 -4.93 -17.14
C SER A 223 22.94 -3.71 -17.47
N PHE A 224 21.64 -3.90 -17.62
CA PHE A 224 20.64 -2.84 -17.85
C PHE A 224 19.94 -2.40 -16.57
N SER A 225 20.56 -2.64 -15.41
CA SER A 225 19.96 -2.33 -14.10
C SER A 225 19.52 -0.86 -13.95
N TRP A 226 20.19 0.08 -14.63
CA TRP A 226 19.78 1.50 -14.63
C TRP A 226 18.42 1.71 -15.31
N LEU A 227 18.18 1.06 -16.44
CA LEU A 227 16.88 1.13 -17.13
C LEU A 227 15.80 0.40 -16.34
N PHE A 228 16.16 -0.78 -15.81
CA PHE A 228 15.26 -1.56 -14.96
C PHE A 228 14.86 -0.77 -13.71
N SER A 229 15.80 -0.08 -13.07
CA SER A 229 15.53 0.80 -11.94
C SER A 229 14.52 1.90 -12.26
N GLY A 230 14.60 2.47 -13.47
CA GLY A 230 13.62 3.44 -13.97
C GLY A 230 12.22 2.81 -14.14
N ILE A 231 12.16 1.63 -14.76
CA ILE A 231 10.90 0.89 -14.93
C ILE A 231 10.33 0.51 -13.57
N TYR A 232 11.16 0.05 -12.65
CA TYR A 232 10.76 -0.29 -11.28
C TYR A 232 10.20 0.94 -10.56
N GLY A 233 10.89 2.10 -10.59
CA GLY A 233 10.40 3.34 -10.01
C GLY A 233 9.08 3.81 -10.61
N LEU A 234 8.93 3.73 -11.94
CA LEU A 234 7.69 4.05 -12.64
C LEU A 234 6.52 3.16 -12.18
N LEU A 235 6.76 1.87 -12.02
CA LEU A 235 5.72 0.89 -11.73
C LEU A 235 5.52 0.64 -10.22
N TYR A 236 6.47 1.03 -9.38
CA TYR A 236 6.41 0.80 -7.93
C TYR A 236 5.11 1.31 -7.27
N PRO A 237 4.57 2.50 -7.61
CA PRO A 237 3.29 2.93 -7.07
C PRO A 237 2.13 1.97 -7.37
N LEU A 238 2.18 1.21 -8.46
CA LEU A 238 1.19 0.17 -8.75
C LEU A 238 1.33 -1.02 -7.79
N LEU A 239 2.55 -1.37 -7.39
CA LEU A 239 2.81 -2.40 -6.38
C LEU A 239 2.27 -1.96 -5.01
N VAL A 240 2.39 -0.67 -4.68
CA VAL A 240 1.83 -0.12 -3.43
C VAL A 240 0.30 -0.21 -3.44
N ILE A 241 -0.36 0.17 -4.54
CA ILE A 241 -1.83 0.07 -4.66
C ILE A 241 -2.32 -1.37 -4.47
N THR A 242 -1.55 -2.34 -4.96
CA THR A 242 -1.91 -3.76 -4.88
C THR A 242 -1.57 -4.39 -3.53
N GLY A 243 -0.74 -3.73 -2.71
CA GLY A 243 -0.18 -4.29 -1.49
C GLY A 243 0.99 -5.25 -1.72
N LEU A 244 1.38 -5.50 -2.98
CA LEU A 244 2.47 -6.42 -3.32
C LEU A 244 3.85 -5.89 -2.90
N HIS A 245 3.99 -4.59 -2.64
CA HIS A 245 5.23 -4.00 -2.14
C HIS A 245 5.67 -4.58 -0.79
N HIS A 246 4.77 -5.11 0.04
CA HIS A 246 5.14 -5.79 1.29
C HIS A 246 5.91 -7.09 1.06
N SER A 247 5.76 -7.72 -0.12
CA SER A 247 6.53 -8.90 -0.50
C SER A 247 7.98 -8.58 -0.92
N MET A 248 8.34 -7.29 -1.00
CA MET A 248 9.68 -6.87 -1.44
C MET A 248 10.72 -6.91 -0.32
N LEU A 249 10.30 -6.85 0.95
CA LEU A 249 11.23 -6.83 2.09
C LEU A 249 12.17 -8.04 2.15
N PRO A 250 11.73 -9.29 1.98
CA PRO A 250 12.63 -10.44 1.91
C PRO A 250 13.65 -10.33 0.76
N ILE A 251 13.23 -9.77 -0.38
CA ILE A 251 14.12 -9.56 -1.53
C ILE A 251 15.20 -8.55 -1.19
N ASP A 252 14.82 -7.44 -0.55
CA ASP A 252 15.76 -6.41 -0.12
C ASP A 252 16.81 -6.98 0.82
N LEU A 253 16.43 -7.85 1.76
CA LEU A 253 17.37 -8.53 2.67
C LEU A 253 18.29 -9.49 1.93
N GLN A 254 17.81 -10.23 0.93
CA GLN A 254 18.64 -11.10 0.09
C GLN A 254 19.65 -10.29 -0.76
N THR A 255 19.28 -9.10 -1.23
CA THR A 255 20.18 -8.24 -2.01
C THR A 255 21.37 -7.74 -1.17
N VAL A 256 21.20 -7.53 0.14
CA VAL A 256 22.30 -7.19 1.04
C VAL A 256 23.37 -8.29 1.01
N ALA A 257 22.97 -9.54 1.14
CA ALA A 257 23.89 -10.67 1.13
C ALA A 257 24.54 -10.90 -0.24
N ALA A 258 23.78 -10.71 -1.34
CA ALA A 258 24.26 -11.01 -2.69
C ALA A 258 25.05 -9.87 -3.35
N MET A 259 24.70 -8.60 -3.06
CA MET A 259 25.22 -7.42 -3.76
C MET A 259 25.91 -6.40 -2.85
N GLY A 260 26.02 -6.69 -1.55
CA GLY A 260 26.63 -5.80 -0.55
C GLY A 260 25.79 -4.55 -0.24
N GLY A 261 24.49 -4.56 -0.52
CA GLY A 261 23.55 -3.50 -0.21
C GLY A 261 22.24 -3.60 -0.99
N ILE A 262 21.34 -2.66 -0.76
CA ILE A 262 19.98 -2.65 -1.31
C ILE A 262 19.87 -1.57 -2.40
N TYR A 263 19.56 -1.96 -3.63
CA TYR A 263 19.36 -1.05 -4.76
C TYR A 263 17.89 -0.66 -4.98
N THR A 264 16.96 -1.46 -4.50
CA THR A 264 15.51 -1.23 -4.58
C THR A 264 15.08 -0.11 -3.65
N PHE A 265 15.55 -0.10 -2.40
CA PHE A 265 15.12 0.84 -1.36
C PHE A 265 15.34 2.32 -1.70
N PRO A 266 16.47 2.77 -2.30
CA PRO A 266 16.61 4.15 -2.78
C PRO A 266 15.51 4.56 -3.74
N VAL A 267 15.10 3.68 -4.65
CA VAL A 267 14.05 3.94 -5.65
C VAL A 267 12.67 3.97 -5.00
N VAL A 268 12.42 3.05 -4.06
CA VAL A 268 11.18 3.01 -3.26
C VAL A 268 10.98 4.31 -2.50
N ALA A 269 12.01 4.79 -1.81
CA ALA A 269 11.91 6.02 -1.02
C ALA A 269 11.74 7.27 -1.91
N LEU A 270 12.39 7.34 -3.08
CA LEU A 270 12.14 8.38 -4.07
C LEU A 270 10.70 8.30 -4.60
N SER A 271 10.18 7.11 -4.86
CA SER A 271 8.77 6.96 -5.25
C SER A 271 7.81 7.49 -4.17
N ASN A 272 8.11 7.29 -2.90
CA ASN A 272 7.32 7.85 -1.80
C ASN A 272 7.35 9.38 -1.82
N ILE A 273 8.52 9.96 -2.03
CA ILE A 273 8.72 11.42 -2.14
C ILE A 273 7.98 11.98 -3.35
N ALA A 274 8.06 11.31 -4.50
CA ALA A 274 7.33 11.70 -5.71
C ALA A 274 5.81 11.73 -5.48
N GLN A 275 5.24 10.71 -4.80
CA GLN A 275 3.82 10.67 -4.47
C GLN A 275 3.41 11.83 -3.55
N ALA A 276 4.21 12.12 -2.53
CA ALA A 276 3.98 13.25 -1.63
C ALA A 276 4.05 14.58 -2.37
N SER A 277 5.08 14.77 -3.22
CA SER A 277 5.30 15.98 -3.99
C SER A 277 4.21 16.26 -5.01
N ALA A 278 3.64 15.21 -5.61
CA ALA A 278 2.48 15.31 -6.50
C ALA A 278 1.24 15.81 -5.74
N VAL A 279 0.99 15.32 -4.51
CA VAL A 279 -0.09 15.83 -3.65
C VAL A 279 0.18 17.28 -3.26
N MET A 280 1.42 17.64 -2.92
CA MET A 280 1.81 19.02 -2.62
C MET A 280 1.51 19.95 -3.81
N ALA A 281 1.85 19.53 -5.04
CA ALA A 281 1.51 20.27 -6.25
C ALA A 281 -0.01 20.37 -6.46
N PHE A 282 -0.76 19.30 -6.19
CA PHE A 282 -2.22 19.30 -6.26
C PHE A 282 -2.83 20.32 -5.28
N VAL A 283 -2.38 20.33 -4.02
CA VAL A 283 -2.81 21.31 -3.01
C VAL A 283 -2.48 22.74 -3.43
N PHE A 284 -1.29 22.96 -4.00
CA PHE A 284 -0.90 24.25 -4.53
C PHE A 284 -1.81 24.75 -5.66
N LEU A 285 -2.16 23.88 -6.59
CA LEU A 285 -3.08 24.19 -7.69
C LEU A 285 -4.50 24.51 -7.21
N HIS A 286 -4.91 23.93 -6.08
CA HIS A 286 -6.25 24.07 -5.49
C HIS A 286 -6.22 24.85 -4.15
N LYS A 287 -5.29 25.78 -3.99
CA LYS A 287 -5.03 26.51 -2.73
C LYS A 287 -6.21 27.25 -2.13
N LYS A 288 -7.29 27.49 -2.90
CA LYS A 288 -8.51 28.13 -2.44
C LYS A 288 -9.53 27.14 -1.87
N ASP A 289 -9.38 25.84 -2.10
CA ASP A 289 -10.29 24.82 -1.60
C ASP A 289 -9.84 24.31 -0.24
N ALA A 290 -10.63 24.59 0.80
CA ALA A 290 -10.33 24.17 2.17
C ALA A 290 -10.36 22.64 2.31
N ARG A 291 -11.26 21.94 1.60
CA ARG A 291 -11.38 20.47 1.65
C ARG A 291 -10.15 19.78 1.04
N VAL A 292 -9.60 20.37 -0.01
CA VAL A 292 -8.36 19.86 -0.62
C VAL A 292 -7.19 19.98 0.36
N LYS A 293 -7.11 21.09 1.11
CA LYS A 293 -6.06 21.26 2.12
C LYS A 293 -6.22 20.31 3.30
N GLU A 294 -7.45 20.11 3.77
CA GLU A 294 -7.76 19.24 4.91
C GLU A 294 -7.26 17.80 4.69
N VAL A 295 -7.42 17.25 3.49
CA VAL A 295 -6.95 15.92 3.14
C VAL A 295 -5.51 15.95 2.61
N GLY A 296 -5.17 16.91 1.77
CA GLY A 296 -3.92 16.93 1.04
C GLY A 296 -2.70 17.26 1.90
N ILE A 297 -2.82 18.21 2.85
CA ILE A 297 -1.67 18.57 3.70
C ILE A 297 -1.21 17.42 4.57
N PRO A 298 -2.06 16.76 5.37
CA PRO A 298 -1.64 15.58 6.13
C PRO A 298 -1.13 14.45 5.24
N SER A 299 -1.72 14.28 4.04
CA SER A 299 -1.34 13.23 3.11
C SER A 299 0.08 13.41 2.56
N PHE A 300 0.47 14.60 2.11
CA PHE A 300 1.84 14.78 1.64
C PHE A 300 2.87 14.78 2.77
N VAL A 301 2.52 15.28 3.96
CA VAL A 301 3.39 15.22 5.14
C VAL A 301 3.66 13.75 5.48
N SER A 302 2.62 12.91 5.57
CA SER A 302 2.76 11.47 5.79
C SER A 302 3.64 10.80 4.72
N GLY A 303 3.46 11.14 3.44
CA GLY A 303 4.24 10.61 2.33
C GLY A 303 5.73 11.01 2.40
N PHE A 304 6.04 12.25 2.78
CA PHE A 304 7.42 12.67 3.03
C PHE A 304 8.07 11.96 4.22
N LEU A 305 7.27 11.45 5.15
CA LEU A 305 7.71 10.60 6.26
C LEU A 305 7.73 9.09 5.91
N GLY A 306 7.48 8.75 4.64
CA GLY A 306 7.60 7.40 4.12
C GLY A 306 6.31 6.58 4.07
N VAL A 307 5.17 7.12 4.51
CA VAL A 307 3.88 6.45 4.47
C VAL A 307 3.00 7.09 3.40
N THR A 308 2.89 6.44 2.25
CA THR A 308 2.33 7.02 1.01
C THR A 308 0.86 6.72 0.77
N GLU A 309 0.27 5.78 1.49
CA GLU A 309 -1.13 5.38 1.33
C GLU A 309 -2.11 6.55 1.44
N PRO A 310 -1.96 7.51 2.40
CA PRO A 310 -2.81 8.70 2.44
C PRO A 310 -2.71 9.56 1.18
N ALA A 311 -1.49 9.74 0.66
CA ALA A 311 -1.24 10.50 -0.56
C ALA A 311 -1.85 9.82 -1.79
N MET A 312 -1.65 8.50 -1.90
CA MET A 312 -2.11 7.71 -3.04
C MET A 312 -3.62 7.56 -3.07
N PHE A 313 -4.22 7.08 -1.99
CA PHE A 313 -5.67 6.81 -1.95
C PHE A 313 -6.50 8.07 -1.67
N GLY A 314 -5.96 9.02 -0.90
CA GLY A 314 -6.64 10.27 -0.57
C GLY A 314 -6.74 11.24 -1.74
N VAL A 315 -5.67 11.35 -2.55
CA VAL A 315 -5.55 12.36 -3.61
C VAL A 315 -5.16 11.77 -4.96
N ASN A 316 -3.99 11.13 -5.06
CA ASN A 316 -3.35 10.84 -6.33
C ASN A 316 -4.19 9.95 -7.24
N LEU A 317 -4.72 8.84 -6.73
CA LEU A 317 -5.57 7.92 -7.48
C LEU A 317 -6.93 8.52 -7.83
N LYS A 318 -7.46 9.37 -6.94
CA LYS A 318 -8.76 10.02 -7.17
C LYS A 318 -8.73 10.95 -8.37
N TYR A 319 -7.64 11.71 -8.52
CA TYR A 319 -7.50 12.72 -9.59
C TYR A 319 -6.64 12.25 -10.78
N LEU A 320 -5.97 11.14 -10.65
CA LEU A 320 -5.15 10.41 -11.63
C LEU A 320 -3.93 11.19 -12.17
N TYR A 321 -4.06 12.46 -12.55
CA TYR A 321 -2.94 13.23 -13.10
C TYR A 321 -1.79 13.44 -12.09
N PRO A 322 -2.03 13.64 -10.76
CA PRO A 322 -0.93 13.67 -9.80
C PRO A 322 -0.26 12.29 -9.65
N PHE A 323 -1.04 11.21 -9.72
CA PHE A 323 -0.52 9.85 -9.68
C PHE A 323 0.45 9.57 -10.83
N ILE A 324 0.04 9.91 -12.07
CA ILE A 324 0.89 9.75 -13.26
C ILE A 324 2.12 10.64 -13.17
N GLY A 325 1.97 11.90 -12.69
CA GLY A 325 3.09 12.81 -12.48
C GLY A 325 4.14 12.25 -11.51
N ALA A 326 3.69 11.66 -10.41
CA ALA A 326 4.57 10.98 -9.46
C ALA A 326 5.25 9.74 -10.05
N MET A 327 4.51 8.91 -10.80
CA MET A 327 5.07 7.74 -11.48
C MET A 327 6.20 8.13 -12.44
N LEU A 328 6.00 9.16 -13.25
CA LEU A 328 7.01 9.64 -14.20
C LEU A 328 8.26 10.16 -13.48
N ALA A 329 8.10 10.95 -12.41
CA ALA A 329 9.21 11.44 -11.60
C ALA A 329 10.00 10.27 -10.98
N SER A 330 9.30 9.36 -10.34
CA SER A 330 9.87 8.15 -9.74
C SER A 330 10.64 7.31 -10.77
N GLY A 331 10.13 7.18 -12.00
CA GLY A 331 10.82 6.50 -13.09
C GLY A 331 12.14 7.18 -13.49
N VAL A 332 12.12 8.50 -13.69
CA VAL A 332 13.32 9.29 -14.00
C VAL A 332 14.33 9.19 -12.86
N MET A 333 13.89 9.33 -11.62
CA MET A 333 14.77 9.26 -10.46
C MET A 333 15.32 7.86 -10.19
N GLY A 334 14.56 6.82 -10.54
CA GLY A 334 15.04 5.44 -10.54
C GLY A 334 16.27 5.28 -11.46
N ILE A 335 16.23 5.83 -12.68
CA ILE A 335 17.37 5.86 -13.59
C ILE A 335 18.54 6.62 -12.97
N ILE A 336 18.30 7.85 -12.55
CA ILE A 336 19.34 8.74 -12.03
C ILE A 336 20.03 8.13 -10.82
N SER A 337 19.29 7.68 -9.82
CA SER A 337 19.84 7.08 -8.61
C SER A 337 20.71 5.85 -8.91
N ARG A 338 20.30 5.02 -9.87
CA ARG A 338 21.06 3.83 -10.25
C ARG A 338 22.33 4.17 -11.06
N VAL A 339 22.27 5.14 -11.96
CA VAL A 339 23.44 5.61 -12.74
C VAL A 339 24.50 6.18 -11.80
N PHE A 340 24.12 6.91 -10.76
CA PHE A 340 25.05 7.40 -9.74
C PHE A 340 25.45 6.37 -8.70
N GLY A 341 25.00 5.11 -8.84
CA GLY A 341 25.36 4.01 -7.98
C GLY A 341 24.86 4.19 -6.54
N VAL A 342 23.69 4.84 -6.36
CA VAL A 342 23.10 4.97 -5.04
C VAL A 342 22.70 3.59 -4.53
N ILE A 343 23.11 3.30 -3.30
CA ILE A 343 22.88 2.02 -2.63
C ILE A 343 22.60 2.28 -1.15
N ALA A 344 21.68 1.54 -0.58
CA ALA A 344 21.38 1.60 0.84
C ALA A 344 22.08 0.46 1.60
N ASN A 345 22.49 0.72 2.85
CA ASN A 345 23.06 -0.29 3.74
C ASN A 345 21.96 -1.19 4.34
N SER A 346 20.75 -0.64 4.49
CA SER A 346 19.61 -1.34 5.09
C SER A 346 18.31 -0.75 4.54
N VAL A 347 17.23 -1.48 4.70
CA VAL A 347 15.89 -0.92 4.64
C VAL A 347 15.70 -0.04 5.88
N GLY A 348 15.23 1.18 5.69
CA GLY A 348 15.00 2.13 6.76
C GLY A 348 13.68 2.88 6.59
N VAL A 349 13.61 4.07 7.19
CA VAL A 349 12.45 4.95 7.02
C VAL A 349 12.36 5.41 5.56
N GLY A 350 11.20 5.24 4.95
CA GLY A 350 10.92 5.76 3.61
C GLY A 350 10.86 7.29 3.58
N GLY A 351 10.57 7.86 2.39
CA GLY A 351 10.44 9.30 2.24
C GLY A 351 11.76 10.07 2.41
N ILE A 352 11.68 11.32 2.87
CA ILE A 352 12.86 12.18 3.04
C ILE A 352 13.90 11.56 3.98
N PRO A 353 13.54 10.99 5.15
CA PRO A 353 14.53 10.41 6.07
C PRO A 353 15.35 9.25 5.49
N ALA A 354 14.95 8.68 4.37
CA ALA A 354 15.64 7.56 3.72
C ALA A 354 17.14 7.82 3.43
N PHE A 355 17.55 9.10 3.31
CA PHE A 355 18.95 9.43 3.08
C PHE A 355 19.89 8.88 4.17
N LEU A 356 19.39 8.70 5.40
CA LEU A 356 20.15 8.15 6.52
C LEU A 356 20.46 6.64 6.36
N SER A 357 19.67 5.93 5.57
CA SER A 357 19.90 4.52 5.25
C SER A 357 20.86 4.32 4.08
N MET A 358 21.22 5.37 3.37
CA MET A 358 22.14 5.29 2.23
C MET A 358 23.57 5.07 2.71
N ARG A 359 24.37 4.43 1.88
CA ARG A 359 25.81 4.30 2.14
C ARG A 359 26.45 5.70 2.22
N GLY A 360 27.35 5.92 3.18
CA GLY A 360 27.87 7.23 3.52
C GLY A 360 28.44 8.02 2.33
N ASP A 361 29.16 7.33 1.41
CA ASP A 361 29.71 7.91 0.18
C ASP A 361 28.63 8.33 -0.85
N LYS A 362 27.39 7.84 -0.69
CA LYS A 362 26.25 8.11 -1.58
C LYS A 362 25.17 9.02 -0.97
N MET A 363 25.28 9.31 0.32
CA MET A 363 24.26 10.09 1.05
C MET A 363 24.03 11.47 0.44
N LEU A 364 25.12 12.22 0.14
CA LEU A 364 24.99 13.55 -0.44
C LEU A 364 24.35 13.52 -1.83
N ILE A 365 24.76 12.57 -2.67
CA ILE A 365 24.16 12.36 -4.00
C ILE A 365 22.67 12.06 -3.86
N TYR A 366 22.30 11.23 -2.88
CA TYR A 366 20.91 10.89 -2.66
C TYR A 366 20.07 12.08 -2.17
N ILE A 367 20.61 12.96 -1.34
CA ILE A 367 19.95 14.23 -0.96
C ILE A 367 19.68 15.08 -2.20
N VAL A 368 20.63 15.18 -3.12
CA VAL A 368 20.40 15.86 -4.40
C VAL A 368 19.30 15.18 -5.20
N CYS A 369 19.27 13.84 -5.24
CA CYS A 369 18.20 13.09 -5.87
C CYS A 369 16.83 13.42 -5.25
N ILE A 370 16.72 13.52 -3.94
CA ILE A 370 15.48 13.92 -3.24
C ILE A 370 15.00 15.29 -3.73
N VAL A 371 15.88 16.29 -3.78
CA VAL A 371 15.52 17.64 -4.23
C VAL A 371 15.03 17.63 -5.69
N ILE A 372 15.74 16.93 -6.55
CA ILE A 372 15.35 16.79 -7.97
C ILE A 372 13.99 16.10 -8.10
N ASP A 373 13.76 15.04 -7.32
CA ASP A 373 12.51 14.28 -7.35
C ASP A 373 11.30 15.13 -6.94
N ILE A 374 11.44 15.91 -5.86
CA ILE A 374 10.41 16.86 -5.41
C ILE A 374 10.05 17.83 -6.55
N VAL A 375 11.06 18.41 -7.18
CA VAL A 375 10.85 19.37 -8.27
C VAL A 375 10.20 18.68 -9.49
N LEU A 376 10.70 17.52 -9.90
CA LEU A 376 10.17 16.79 -11.05
C LEU A 376 8.72 16.36 -10.85
N ALA A 377 8.41 15.76 -9.70
CA ALA A 377 7.04 15.30 -9.41
C ALA A 377 6.06 16.48 -9.33
N PHE A 378 6.49 17.59 -8.74
CA PHE A 378 5.72 18.82 -8.73
C PHE A 378 5.46 19.35 -10.14
N LEU A 379 6.51 19.49 -10.95
CA LEU A 379 6.41 20.01 -12.33
C LEU A 379 5.56 19.09 -13.22
N PHE A 380 5.78 17.77 -13.18
CA PHE A 380 4.97 16.84 -13.98
C PHE A 380 3.50 16.91 -13.58
N THR A 381 3.20 17.02 -12.29
CA THR A 381 1.82 17.19 -11.83
C THR A 381 1.20 18.49 -12.35
N VAL A 382 1.92 19.60 -12.29
CA VAL A 382 1.45 20.90 -12.83
C VAL A 382 1.27 20.83 -14.36
N LEU A 383 2.18 20.20 -15.08
CA LEU A 383 2.06 20.04 -16.53
C LEU A 383 0.86 19.16 -16.90
N LEU A 384 0.69 18.03 -16.24
CA LEU A 384 -0.42 17.11 -16.50
C LEU A 384 -1.77 17.69 -16.09
N SER A 385 -1.83 18.61 -15.13
CA SER A 385 -3.06 19.34 -14.77
C SER A 385 -3.62 20.20 -15.89
N LYS A 386 -2.82 20.52 -16.91
CA LYS A 386 -3.22 21.27 -18.11
C LYS A 386 -3.70 20.36 -19.25
N THR A 387 -3.62 19.06 -19.08
CA THR A 387 -4.06 18.07 -20.09
C THR A 387 -5.48 17.59 -19.80
N LYS A 388 -6.05 16.80 -20.72
CA LYS A 388 -7.36 16.14 -20.53
C LYS A 388 -7.42 15.19 -19.33
N LEU A 389 -6.28 14.84 -18.75
CA LEU A 389 -6.23 14.03 -17.52
C LEU A 389 -6.83 14.72 -16.30
N LYS A 390 -6.89 16.07 -16.29
CA LYS A 390 -7.56 16.83 -15.25
C LYS A 390 -9.05 16.50 -15.13
N ASP A 391 -9.69 16.16 -16.25
CA ASP A 391 -11.13 15.93 -16.31
C ASP A 391 -11.56 14.61 -15.65
N TYR A 392 -10.59 13.74 -15.33
CA TYR A 392 -10.85 12.44 -14.71
C TYR A 392 -11.33 12.53 -13.25
N GLY A 393 -10.78 13.46 -12.48
CA GLY A 393 -11.12 13.60 -11.07
C GLY A 393 -12.31 14.51 -10.78
N ASN A 394 -12.81 15.23 -11.79
CA ASN A 394 -13.93 16.18 -11.68
C ASN A 394 -15.27 15.58 -12.13
N LYS A 395 -15.30 14.31 -12.50
CA LYS A 395 -16.48 13.51 -12.80
C LYS A 395 -16.78 12.58 -11.64
#